data_f1ae434db9359956af4b371aa73ae3c4
#
_entry.id   f1ae434db9359956af4b371aa73ae3c4
#
_cell.length_a   1.000
_cell.length_b   1.000
_cell.length_c   1.000
_cell.angle_alpha   90.00
_cell.angle_beta   90.00
_cell.angle_gamma   90.00
#
_symmetry.space_group_name_H-M   'P 1'
#
loop_
_entity.id
_entity.type
_entity.pdbx_description
1 polymer ?
#
loop_
_entity_poly.entity_id
_entity_poly.type
_entity_poly.pdbx_seq_one_letter_code
_entity_poly.pdbx_strand_id
1 'polypeptide(L)'
;MAVGGADLDIPAGSFCGLVGPNGSGKTTTLRMVCGLQRPDAGNAWVCGLDTWVAQMEVRRLLGVVPDPLNLFDRLTAREWLAHLGRLRAMDAGEVRRRSEELLGVMDLTDAADEQVGGYSHGMRKKTAIAAALLHRPRVLLLDEPFEGVDPVSAVAVRSILDRFRSAGGTVVFSSHAMDLVERMCDHVVVMSHGTVLAAGPLREIRGPGQSLEDTFISMVGAAPTDPSLLGWLGGDDG
;
A
#
# COMPACT_ATOMS: atom_id res chain seq x y z
N MET A 1 16.81 -14.47 4.61
CA MET A 1 16.44 -14.01 3.25
C MET A 1 15.02 -13.47 3.35
N ALA A 2 14.77 -12.22 2.96
CA ALA A 2 13.45 -11.60 3.14
C ALA A 2 12.48 -11.94 1.98
N VAL A 3 13.00 -12.15 0.76
CA VAL A 3 12.26 -12.61 -0.41
C VAL A 3 13.12 -13.66 -1.10
N GLY A 4 12.59 -14.87 -1.24
CA GLY A 4 13.30 -16.04 -1.76
C GLY A 4 13.14 -16.30 -3.25
N GLY A 5 12.45 -15.41 -3.94
CA GLY A 5 12.11 -15.44 -5.35
C GLY A 5 10.68 -14.96 -5.53
N ALA A 6 10.51 -13.96 -6.38
CA ALA A 6 9.20 -13.43 -6.72
C ALA A 6 9.20 -13.22 -8.24
N ASP A 7 8.44 -14.04 -8.93
CA ASP A 7 8.14 -13.84 -10.35
C ASP A 7 6.67 -13.43 -10.43
N LEU A 8 6.43 -12.15 -10.70
CA LEU A 8 5.08 -11.59 -10.69
C LEU A 8 4.95 -10.45 -11.69
N ASP A 9 3.79 -10.35 -12.28
CA ASP A 9 3.38 -9.26 -13.16
C ASP A 9 2.09 -8.63 -12.63
N ILE A 10 2.06 -7.30 -12.57
CA ILE A 10 0.92 -6.53 -12.12
C ILE A 10 0.43 -5.70 -13.30
N PRO A 11 -0.77 -5.97 -13.83
CA PRO A 11 -1.29 -5.28 -14.99
C PRO A 11 -1.49 -3.78 -14.74
N ALA A 12 -1.27 -2.97 -15.79
CA ALA A 12 -1.56 -1.54 -15.74
C ALA A 12 -3.06 -1.29 -15.49
N GLY A 13 -3.37 -0.30 -14.67
CA GLY A 13 -4.75 0.07 -14.31
C GLY A 13 -5.39 -0.86 -13.28
N SER A 14 -4.66 -1.85 -12.74
CA SER A 14 -5.17 -2.75 -11.70
C SER A 14 -5.14 -2.12 -10.31
N PHE A 15 -5.97 -2.66 -9.42
CA PHE A 15 -5.91 -2.45 -7.99
C PHE A 15 -5.42 -3.76 -7.36
N CYS A 16 -4.12 -3.83 -7.04
CA CYS A 16 -3.46 -5.05 -6.61
C CYS A 16 -3.17 -5.03 -5.10
N GLY A 17 -3.62 -6.06 -4.39
CA GLY A 17 -3.29 -6.31 -3.00
C GLY A 17 -2.11 -7.27 -2.87
N LEU A 18 -1.07 -6.86 -2.15
CA LEU A 18 0.04 -7.71 -1.74
C LEU A 18 -0.25 -8.21 -0.32
N VAL A 19 -0.69 -9.45 -0.18
CA VAL A 19 -1.21 -10.00 1.08
C VAL A 19 -0.32 -11.07 1.68
N GLY A 20 -0.38 -11.19 2.99
CA GLY A 20 0.33 -12.19 3.77
C GLY A 20 0.62 -11.71 5.19
N PRO A 21 1.04 -12.61 6.08
CA PRO A 21 1.35 -12.27 7.46
C PRO A 21 2.55 -11.31 7.56
N ASN A 22 2.76 -10.76 8.76
CA ASN A 22 3.95 -9.97 9.04
C ASN A 22 5.21 -10.80 8.82
N GLY A 23 6.22 -10.19 8.19
CA GLY A 23 7.46 -10.89 7.82
C GLY A 23 7.37 -11.73 6.52
N SER A 24 6.25 -11.74 5.81
CA SER A 24 6.13 -12.49 4.54
C SER A 24 6.92 -11.89 3.36
N GLY A 25 7.51 -10.69 3.50
CA GLY A 25 8.32 -10.05 2.47
C GLY A 25 7.65 -8.91 1.72
N LYS A 26 6.40 -8.54 2.03
CA LYS A 26 5.63 -7.47 1.34
C LYS A 26 6.38 -6.15 1.24
N THR A 27 6.75 -5.57 2.38
CA THR A 27 7.51 -4.31 2.45
C THR A 27 8.83 -4.39 1.69
N THR A 28 9.55 -5.52 1.80
CA THR A 28 10.82 -5.73 1.07
C THR A 28 10.58 -5.74 -0.44
N THR A 29 9.53 -6.41 -0.91
CA THR A 29 9.15 -6.42 -2.33
C THR A 29 8.83 -5.01 -2.82
N LEU A 30 8.00 -4.24 -2.08
CA LEU A 30 7.71 -2.85 -2.43
C LEU A 30 8.99 -1.99 -2.47
N ARG A 31 9.90 -2.16 -1.52
CA ARG A 31 11.19 -1.44 -1.49
C ARG A 31 12.09 -1.78 -2.68
N MET A 32 12.08 -3.03 -3.13
CA MET A 32 12.82 -3.44 -4.33
C MET A 32 12.21 -2.80 -5.59
N VAL A 33 10.88 -2.85 -5.73
CA VAL A 33 10.17 -2.27 -6.88
C VAL A 33 10.35 -0.75 -6.96
N CYS A 34 10.38 -0.02 -5.84
CA CYS A 34 10.61 1.43 -5.85
C CYS A 34 12.09 1.84 -5.87
N GLY A 35 13.01 0.89 -5.98
CA GLY A 35 14.46 1.15 -6.07
C GLY A 35 15.08 1.66 -4.77
N LEU A 36 14.49 1.35 -3.60
CA LEU A 36 15.05 1.66 -2.28
C LEU A 36 15.93 0.53 -1.73
N GLN A 37 15.73 -0.69 -2.21
CA GLN A 37 16.52 -1.86 -1.83
C GLN A 37 16.88 -2.67 -3.07
N ARG A 38 18.17 -2.92 -3.28
CA ARG A 38 18.62 -3.72 -4.41
C ARG A 38 18.39 -5.20 -4.13
N PRO A 39 17.76 -5.97 -5.06
CA PRO A 39 17.71 -7.41 -4.94
C PRO A 39 19.12 -8.01 -5.13
N ASP A 40 19.40 -9.12 -4.44
CA ASP A 40 20.66 -9.87 -4.60
C ASP A 40 20.73 -10.54 -5.97
N ALA A 41 19.57 -10.91 -6.54
CA ALA A 41 19.43 -11.47 -7.88
C ALA A 41 18.07 -11.08 -8.49
N GLY A 42 17.99 -11.12 -9.81
CA GLY A 42 16.79 -10.70 -10.54
C GLY A 42 16.69 -9.18 -10.72
N ASN A 43 15.58 -8.75 -11.32
CA ASN A 43 15.33 -7.35 -11.64
C ASN A 43 13.87 -6.99 -11.34
N ALA A 44 13.60 -5.70 -11.21
CA ALA A 44 12.25 -5.16 -11.11
C ALA A 44 12.05 -4.09 -12.20
N TRP A 45 10.85 -4.06 -12.78
CA TRP A 45 10.49 -3.08 -13.81
C TRP A 45 9.21 -2.35 -13.42
N VAL A 46 9.15 -1.07 -13.75
CA VAL A 46 7.96 -0.24 -13.61
C VAL A 46 7.66 0.40 -14.95
N CYS A 47 6.49 0.13 -15.52
CA CYS A 47 6.10 0.62 -16.83
C CYS A 47 7.15 0.32 -17.93
N GLY A 48 7.80 -0.85 -17.87
CA GLY A 48 8.83 -1.28 -18.81
C GLY A 48 10.23 -0.72 -18.55
N LEU A 49 10.42 0.09 -17.51
CA LEU A 49 11.72 0.63 -17.10
C LEU A 49 12.32 -0.18 -15.96
N ASP A 50 13.56 -0.61 -16.11
CA ASP A 50 14.32 -1.26 -15.03
C ASP A 50 14.55 -0.26 -13.88
N THR A 51 14.18 -0.65 -12.66
CA THR A 51 14.20 0.24 -11.48
C THR A 51 15.59 0.64 -11.05
N TRP A 52 16.63 -0.11 -11.42
CA TRP A 52 18.02 0.19 -11.08
C TRP A 52 18.79 0.89 -12.18
N VAL A 53 18.41 0.68 -13.44
CA VAL A 53 19.03 1.32 -14.60
C VAL A 53 18.43 2.71 -14.82
N ALA A 54 17.09 2.84 -14.75
CA ALA A 54 16.34 4.07 -15.03
C ALA A 54 15.73 4.68 -13.77
N GLN A 55 16.50 4.80 -12.67
CA GLN A 55 16.01 5.20 -11.35
C GLN A 55 15.24 6.53 -11.35
N MET A 56 15.74 7.54 -12.05
CA MET A 56 15.13 8.88 -12.06
C MET A 56 13.80 8.88 -12.80
N GLU A 57 13.71 8.17 -13.90
CA GLU A 57 12.50 8.00 -14.71
C GLU A 57 11.45 7.22 -13.94
N VAL A 58 11.86 6.11 -13.31
CA VAL A 58 10.97 5.29 -12.48
C VAL A 58 10.40 6.09 -11.31
N ARG A 59 11.23 6.87 -10.60
CA ARG A 59 10.77 7.73 -9.49
C ARG A 59 9.75 8.80 -9.92
N ARG A 60 9.78 9.25 -11.16
CA ARG A 60 8.77 10.17 -11.70
C ARG A 60 7.43 9.48 -11.93
N LEU A 61 7.44 8.19 -12.21
CA LEU A 61 6.23 7.38 -12.42
C LEU A 61 5.61 6.87 -11.13
N LEU A 62 6.37 6.86 -10.02
CA LEU A 62 5.96 6.28 -8.75
C LEU A 62 5.50 7.34 -7.73
N GLY A 63 4.35 7.11 -7.11
CA GLY A 63 4.00 7.65 -5.81
C GLY A 63 4.16 6.56 -4.75
N VAL A 64 4.89 6.85 -3.68
CA VAL A 64 5.21 5.85 -2.66
C VAL A 64 4.78 6.34 -1.29
N VAL A 65 4.07 5.50 -0.55
CA VAL A 65 3.77 5.69 0.87
C VAL A 65 4.40 4.52 1.64
N PRO A 66 5.51 4.74 2.31
CA PRO A 66 6.17 3.71 3.10
C PRO A 66 5.50 3.50 4.45
N ASP A 67 5.77 2.36 5.07
CA ASP A 67 5.57 2.14 6.49
C ASP A 67 6.94 1.82 7.15
N PRO A 68 7.30 2.52 8.27
CA PRO A 68 6.63 3.66 8.88
C PRO A 68 6.65 4.93 8.01
N LEU A 69 5.67 5.83 8.27
CA LEU A 69 5.59 7.11 7.58
C LEU A 69 6.75 8.03 7.96
N ASN A 70 7.43 8.58 6.96
CA ASN A 70 8.53 9.53 7.14
C ASN A 70 8.07 10.95 6.76
N LEU A 71 7.22 11.55 7.58
CA LEU A 71 6.77 12.94 7.42
C LEU A 71 7.64 13.87 8.28
N PHE A 72 7.84 15.10 7.83
CA PHE A 72 8.52 16.11 8.62
C PHE A 72 7.56 16.75 9.63
N ASP A 73 7.64 16.33 10.88
CA ASP A 73 6.71 16.68 11.96
C ASP A 73 6.60 18.19 12.22
N ARG A 74 7.65 18.98 11.91
CA ARG A 74 7.68 20.43 12.09
C ARG A 74 7.11 21.23 10.94
N LEU A 75 6.79 20.58 9.81
CA LEU A 75 6.13 21.22 8.68
C LEU A 75 4.61 21.05 8.81
N THR A 76 3.87 22.01 8.26
CA THR A 76 2.45 21.85 8.00
C THR A 76 2.25 20.95 6.79
N ALA A 77 1.03 20.41 6.60
CA ALA A 77 0.72 19.62 5.41
C ALA A 77 0.93 20.43 4.13
N ARG A 78 0.55 21.70 4.13
CA ARG A 78 0.72 22.63 3.00
C ARG A 78 2.20 22.85 2.68
N GLU A 79 3.02 23.11 3.70
CA GLU A 79 4.47 23.29 3.53
C GLU A 79 5.15 22.01 3.05
N TRP A 80 4.72 20.85 3.56
CA TRP A 80 5.23 19.56 3.14
C TRP A 80 4.96 19.29 1.66
N LEU A 81 3.72 19.49 1.20
CA LEU A 81 3.35 19.36 -0.21
C LEU A 81 4.13 20.35 -1.10
N ALA A 82 4.24 21.60 -0.67
CA ALA A 82 5.03 22.63 -1.38
C ALA A 82 6.52 22.25 -1.48
N HIS A 83 7.09 21.68 -0.41
CA HIS A 83 8.47 21.19 -0.41
C HIS A 83 8.68 20.06 -1.42
N LEU A 84 7.80 19.06 -1.42
CA LEU A 84 7.86 17.94 -2.36
C LEU A 84 7.68 18.38 -3.82
N GLY A 85 6.78 19.32 -4.08
CA GLY A 85 6.61 19.90 -5.41
C GLY A 85 7.90 20.54 -5.92
N ARG A 86 8.59 21.30 -5.06
CA ARG A 86 9.90 21.91 -5.38
C ARG A 86 10.98 20.86 -5.67
N LEU A 87 11.07 19.81 -4.85
CA LEU A 87 12.01 18.71 -5.06
C LEU A 87 11.79 17.99 -6.41
N ARG A 88 10.55 18.00 -6.89
CA ARG A 88 10.17 17.41 -8.18
C ARG A 88 10.20 18.41 -9.35
N ALA A 89 10.69 19.64 -9.12
CA ALA A 89 10.74 20.73 -10.10
C ALA A 89 9.38 21.01 -10.75
N MET A 90 8.28 20.91 -9.99
CA MET A 90 6.94 21.23 -10.44
C MET A 90 6.73 22.77 -10.43
N ASP A 91 5.83 23.26 -11.32
CA ASP A 91 5.40 24.65 -11.30
C ASP A 91 4.72 25.00 -9.95
N ALA A 92 5.07 26.15 -9.37
CA ALA A 92 4.59 26.55 -8.06
C ALA A 92 3.07 26.79 -8.01
N GLY A 93 2.48 27.30 -9.10
CA GLY A 93 1.04 27.49 -9.24
C GLY A 93 0.31 26.16 -9.30
N GLU A 94 0.87 25.20 -10.04
CA GLU A 94 0.32 23.85 -10.14
C GLU A 94 0.42 23.10 -8.79
N VAL A 95 1.54 23.22 -8.09
CA VAL A 95 1.72 22.62 -6.75
C VAL A 95 0.65 23.17 -5.80
N ARG A 96 0.46 24.49 -5.75
CA ARG A 96 -0.55 25.12 -4.89
C ARG A 96 -1.94 24.58 -5.21
N ARG A 97 -2.37 24.64 -6.48
CA ARG A 97 -3.68 24.17 -6.89
C ARG A 97 -3.92 22.70 -6.53
N ARG A 98 -2.99 21.82 -6.87
CA ARG A 98 -3.11 20.38 -6.57
C ARG A 98 -3.09 20.10 -5.07
N SER A 99 -2.28 20.85 -4.30
CA SER A 99 -2.25 20.69 -2.84
C SER A 99 -3.61 21.03 -2.22
N GLU A 100 -4.23 22.15 -2.61
CA GLU A 100 -5.56 22.51 -2.11
C GLU A 100 -6.62 21.46 -2.48
N GLU A 101 -6.61 20.98 -3.73
CA GLU A 101 -7.54 19.92 -4.17
C GLU A 101 -7.34 18.62 -3.37
N LEU A 102 -6.09 18.19 -3.14
CA LEU A 102 -5.78 16.99 -2.39
C LEU A 102 -6.13 17.12 -0.90
N LEU A 103 -5.80 18.26 -0.27
CA LEU A 103 -6.14 18.52 1.11
C LEU A 103 -7.66 18.57 1.32
N GLY A 104 -8.39 19.16 0.38
CA GLY A 104 -9.84 19.19 0.41
C GLY A 104 -10.47 17.78 0.30
N VAL A 105 -10.05 16.97 -0.66
CA VAL A 105 -10.58 15.60 -0.83
C VAL A 105 -10.21 14.69 0.35
N MET A 106 -9.07 14.94 0.98
CA MET A 106 -8.61 14.19 2.17
C MET A 106 -9.22 14.71 3.47
N ASP A 107 -10.10 15.72 3.42
CA ASP A 107 -10.65 16.35 4.62
C ASP A 107 -9.55 16.78 5.62
N LEU A 108 -8.61 17.56 5.09
CA LEU A 108 -7.46 18.10 5.83
C LEU A 108 -7.36 19.63 5.73
N THR A 109 -8.35 20.29 5.11
CA THR A 109 -8.31 21.74 4.83
C THR A 109 -8.15 22.56 6.10
N ASP A 110 -8.92 22.24 7.15
CA ASP A 110 -8.92 22.98 8.41
C ASP A 110 -7.62 22.79 9.19
N ALA A 111 -6.97 21.64 9.05
CA ALA A 111 -5.69 21.34 9.70
C ALA A 111 -4.47 21.64 8.81
N ALA A 112 -4.67 22.12 7.57
CA ALA A 112 -3.62 22.22 6.56
C ALA A 112 -2.43 23.09 6.98
N ASP A 113 -2.65 24.04 7.88
CA ASP A 113 -1.65 24.97 8.43
C ASP A 113 -1.20 24.60 9.86
N GLU A 114 -1.65 23.46 10.39
CA GLU A 114 -1.14 22.87 11.63
C GLU A 114 0.06 21.95 11.33
N GLN A 115 0.97 21.84 12.31
CA GLN A 115 2.14 20.96 12.16
C GLN A 115 1.72 19.48 12.11
N VAL A 116 2.27 18.74 11.14
CA VAL A 116 2.00 17.31 10.94
C VAL A 116 2.34 16.46 12.18
N GLY A 117 3.25 16.92 13.03
CA GLY A 117 3.56 16.26 14.31
C GLY A 117 2.37 16.15 15.27
N GLY A 118 1.39 17.06 15.18
CA GLY A 118 0.14 17.02 15.96
C GLY A 118 -0.99 16.20 15.33
N TYR A 119 -0.80 15.67 14.12
CA TYR A 119 -1.82 14.93 13.39
C TYR A 119 -2.09 13.55 14.00
N SER A 120 -3.36 13.11 13.93
CA SER A 120 -3.71 11.71 14.18
C SER A 120 -3.03 10.79 13.16
N HIS A 121 -2.95 9.50 13.46
CA HIS A 121 -2.36 8.53 12.53
C HIS A 121 -3.07 8.55 11.16
N GLY A 122 -4.41 8.61 11.15
CA GLY A 122 -5.19 8.72 9.93
C GLY A 122 -4.91 10.00 9.14
N MET A 123 -4.79 11.17 9.79
CA MET A 123 -4.41 12.42 9.13
C MET A 123 -3.00 12.34 8.53
N ARG A 124 -2.05 11.70 9.22
CA ARG A 124 -0.69 11.47 8.70
C ARG A 124 -0.71 10.57 7.46
N LYS A 125 -1.50 9.48 7.47
CA LYS A 125 -1.67 8.59 6.29
C LYS A 125 -2.30 9.35 5.12
N LYS A 126 -3.37 10.13 5.35
CA LYS A 126 -3.99 10.98 4.33
C LYS A 126 -3.00 11.98 3.73
N THR A 127 -2.19 12.63 4.56
CA THR A 127 -1.14 13.57 4.10
C THR A 127 -0.08 12.87 3.25
N ALA A 128 0.37 11.68 3.65
CA ALA A 128 1.34 10.89 2.89
C ALA A 128 0.80 10.45 1.52
N ILE A 129 -0.48 10.05 1.45
CA ILE A 129 -1.14 9.68 0.19
C ILE A 129 -1.31 10.92 -0.72
N ALA A 130 -1.71 12.07 -0.16
CA ALA A 130 -1.75 13.33 -0.89
C ALA A 130 -0.39 13.69 -1.49
N ALA A 131 0.68 13.54 -0.72
CA ALA A 131 2.06 13.75 -1.15
C ALA A 131 2.48 12.80 -2.29
N ALA A 132 2.09 11.53 -2.19
CA ALA A 132 2.36 10.53 -3.24
C ALA A 132 1.62 10.82 -4.55
N LEU A 133 0.45 11.45 -4.50
CA LEU A 133 -0.38 11.79 -5.65
C LEU A 133 0.00 13.13 -6.31
N LEU A 134 0.67 14.04 -5.59
CA LEU A 134 0.90 15.44 -5.98
C LEU A 134 1.45 15.60 -7.40
N HIS A 135 2.42 14.77 -7.76
CA HIS A 135 3.12 14.83 -9.06
C HIS A 135 2.44 14.01 -10.17
N ARG A 136 1.23 13.48 -9.91
CA ARG A 136 0.46 12.67 -10.86
C ARG A 136 1.24 11.43 -11.34
N PRO A 137 1.60 10.52 -10.45
CA PRO A 137 2.30 9.29 -10.82
C PRO A 137 1.44 8.41 -11.75
N ARG A 138 2.03 7.36 -12.30
CA ARG A 138 1.32 6.29 -13.01
C ARG A 138 1.03 5.09 -12.11
N VAL A 139 1.86 4.88 -11.09
CA VAL A 139 1.75 3.76 -10.16
C VAL A 139 1.86 4.29 -8.71
N LEU A 140 0.96 3.86 -7.84
CA LEU A 140 1.03 4.05 -6.40
C LEU A 140 1.48 2.76 -5.73
N LEU A 141 2.53 2.84 -4.91
CA LEU A 141 3.00 1.77 -4.04
C LEU A 141 2.76 2.20 -2.58
N LEU A 142 1.86 1.50 -1.90
CA LEU A 142 1.39 1.88 -0.57
C LEU A 142 1.67 0.72 0.40
N ASP A 143 2.47 0.98 1.44
CA ASP A 143 2.75 -0.02 2.47
C ASP A 143 1.78 0.17 3.64
N GLU A 144 0.90 -0.81 3.88
CA GLU A 144 -0.15 -0.83 4.92
C GLU A 144 -0.95 0.50 5.01
N PRO A 145 -1.56 1.00 3.90
CA PRO A 145 -2.17 2.34 3.87
C PRO A 145 -3.41 2.50 4.76
N PHE A 146 -4.04 1.40 5.17
CA PHE A 146 -5.26 1.39 5.99
C PHE A 146 -5.01 0.99 7.45
N GLU A 147 -3.80 0.57 7.79
CA GLU A 147 -3.47 0.18 9.17
C GLU A 147 -3.54 1.39 10.10
N GLY A 148 -4.27 1.23 11.22
CA GLY A 148 -4.46 2.29 12.21
C GLY A 148 -5.26 3.50 11.72
N VAL A 149 -5.95 3.40 10.60
CA VAL A 149 -6.82 4.44 10.04
C VAL A 149 -8.25 4.18 10.51
N ASP A 150 -8.89 5.21 11.05
CA ASP A 150 -10.29 5.13 11.45
C ASP A 150 -11.23 4.93 10.23
N PRO A 151 -12.45 4.38 10.42
CA PRO A 151 -13.35 4.06 9.31
C PRO A 151 -13.70 5.25 8.42
N VAL A 152 -13.82 6.46 8.98
CA VAL A 152 -14.17 7.67 8.22
C VAL A 152 -13.02 8.08 7.31
N SER A 153 -11.80 8.14 7.86
CA SER A 153 -10.59 8.41 7.10
C SER A 153 -10.32 7.34 6.02
N ALA A 154 -10.62 6.07 6.31
CA ALA A 154 -10.48 4.97 5.35
C ALA A 154 -11.39 5.15 4.12
N VAL A 155 -12.61 5.70 4.29
CA VAL A 155 -13.51 5.99 3.17
C VAL A 155 -12.91 7.06 2.25
N ALA A 156 -12.34 8.13 2.78
CA ALA A 156 -11.70 9.17 1.99
C ALA A 156 -10.48 8.62 1.21
N VAL A 157 -9.63 7.86 1.88
CA VAL A 157 -8.48 7.18 1.24
C VAL A 157 -8.95 6.27 0.12
N ARG A 158 -9.93 5.41 0.37
CA ARG A 158 -10.47 4.51 -0.66
C ARG A 158 -11.00 5.28 -1.86
N SER A 159 -11.82 6.31 -1.64
CA SER A 159 -12.42 7.10 -2.70
C SER A 159 -11.38 7.73 -3.64
N ILE A 160 -10.28 8.26 -3.08
CA ILE A 160 -9.23 8.86 -3.92
C ILE A 160 -8.41 7.81 -4.68
N LEU A 161 -8.17 6.64 -4.09
CA LEU A 161 -7.50 5.54 -4.77
C LEU A 161 -8.35 4.95 -5.90
N ASP A 162 -9.67 4.81 -5.70
CA ASP A 162 -10.62 4.40 -6.73
C ASP A 162 -10.66 5.42 -7.89
N ARG A 163 -10.65 6.72 -7.57
CA ARG A 163 -10.58 7.79 -8.58
C ARG A 163 -9.26 7.76 -9.35
N PHE A 164 -8.15 7.56 -8.66
CA PHE A 164 -6.82 7.44 -9.29
C PHE A 164 -6.77 6.26 -10.27
N ARG A 165 -7.28 5.08 -9.85
CA ARG A 165 -7.39 3.89 -10.70
C ARG A 165 -8.29 4.16 -11.91
N SER A 166 -9.48 4.76 -11.70
CA SER A 166 -10.44 5.09 -12.77
C SER A 166 -9.86 6.05 -13.80
N ALA A 167 -8.86 6.84 -13.43
CA ALA A 167 -8.09 7.70 -14.33
C ALA A 167 -6.93 6.96 -15.05
N GLY A 168 -6.85 5.63 -14.93
CA GLY A 168 -5.83 4.78 -15.56
C GLY A 168 -4.59 4.55 -14.72
N GLY A 169 -4.58 4.98 -13.46
CA GLY A 169 -3.48 4.69 -12.52
C GLY A 169 -3.50 3.25 -12.03
N THR A 170 -2.34 2.72 -11.66
CA THR A 170 -2.17 1.40 -11.04
C THR A 170 -1.93 1.59 -9.55
N VAL A 171 -2.66 0.86 -8.71
CA VAL A 171 -2.48 0.86 -7.26
C VAL A 171 -1.99 -0.50 -6.80
N VAL A 172 -0.88 -0.52 -6.08
CA VAL A 172 -0.37 -1.71 -5.40
C VAL A 172 -0.25 -1.37 -3.91
N PHE A 173 -0.90 -2.11 -3.06
CA PHE A 173 -0.77 -1.92 -1.62
C PHE A 173 -0.55 -3.21 -0.86
N SER A 174 0.27 -3.15 0.19
CA SER A 174 0.42 -4.25 1.12
C SER A 174 -0.70 -4.23 2.15
N SER A 175 -1.15 -5.41 2.56
CA SER A 175 -2.05 -5.57 3.70
C SER A 175 -1.92 -6.97 4.32
N HIS A 176 -2.17 -7.05 5.61
CA HIS A 176 -2.41 -8.32 6.30
C HIS A 176 -3.91 -8.60 6.46
N ALA A 177 -4.80 -7.61 6.17
CA ALA A 177 -6.25 -7.73 6.22
C ALA A 177 -6.79 -8.22 4.87
N MET A 178 -7.00 -9.54 4.74
CA MET A 178 -7.40 -10.17 3.47
C MET A 178 -8.82 -9.79 3.04
N ASP A 179 -9.71 -9.58 4.00
CA ASP A 179 -11.08 -9.10 3.76
C ASP A 179 -11.12 -7.71 3.11
N LEU A 180 -10.18 -6.83 3.48
CA LEU A 180 -10.05 -5.51 2.86
C LEU A 180 -9.60 -5.65 1.40
N VAL A 181 -8.60 -6.49 1.14
CA VAL A 181 -8.10 -6.76 -0.22
C VAL A 181 -9.18 -7.39 -1.08
N GLU A 182 -9.94 -8.34 -0.54
CA GLU A 182 -11.04 -8.98 -1.24
C GLU A 182 -12.12 -7.98 -1.70
N ARG A 183 -12.37 -6.92 -0.90
CA ARG A 183 -13.35 -5.88 -1.25
C ARG A 183 -12.84 -4.82 -2.22
N MET A 184 -11.52 -4.62 -2.30
CA MET A 184 -10.96 -3.49 -3.03
C MET A 184 -10.22 -3.87 -4.30
N CYS A 185 -9.66 -5.07 -4.37
CA CYS A 185 -8.71 -5.45 -5.40
C CYS A 185 -9.35 -6.28 -6.51
N ASP A 186 -8.84 -6.09 -7.71
CA ASP A 186 -9.09 -6.99 -8.85
C ASP A 186 -7.96 -8.00 -9.05
N HIS A 187 -6.76 -7.70 -8.49
CA HIS A 187 -5.60 -8.57 -8.50
C HIS A 187 -5.05 -8.77 -7.09
N VAL A 188 -4.43 -9.91 -6.86
CA VAL A 188 -3.80 -10.23 -5.58
C VAL A 188 -2.47 -10.96 -5.80
N VAL A 189 -1.51 -10.65 -4.94
CA VAL A 189 -0.26 -11.40 -4.77
C VAL A 189 -0.24 -11.92 -3.34
N VAL A 190 -0.26 -13.22 -3.18
CA VAL A 190 -0.26 -13.90 -1.88
C VAL A 190 1.17 -14.29 -1.53
N MET A 191 1.66 -13.82 -0.39
CA MET A 191 3.03 -14.07 0.06
C MET A 191 3.07 -14.76 1.42
N SER A 192 4.01 -15.69 1.58
CA SER A 192 4.33 -16.33 2.86
C SER A 192 5.82 -16.65 2.91
N HIS A 193 6.47 -16.36 4.05
CA HIS A 193 7.89 -16.65 4.30
C HIS A 193 8.84 -16.24 3.15
N GLY A 194 8.61 -15.07 2.57
CA GLY A 194 9.44 -14.55 1.48
C GLY A 194 9.19 -15.17 0.11
N THR A 195 8.14 -15.97 -0.03
CA THR A 195 7.78 -16.64 -1.30
C THR A 195 6.41 -16.17 -1.76
N VAL A 196 6.25 -16.01 -3.08
CA VAL A 196 4.94 -15.80 -3.72
C VAL A 196 4.26 -17.16 -3.84
N LEU A 197 3.13 -17.33 -3.16
CA LEU A 197 2.32 -18.57 -3.21
C LEU A 197 1.37 -18.55 -4.40
N ALA A 198 0.81 -17.38 -4.70
CA ALA A 198 -0.09 -17.17 -5.84
C ALA A 198 -0.06 -15.70 -6.25
N ALA A 199 -0.24 -15.42 -7.54
CA ALA A 199 -0.40 -14.08 -8.09
C ALA A 199 -1.33 -14.12 -9.30
N GLY A 200 -2.25 -13.17 -9.41
CA GLY A 200 -3.19 -13.07 -10.52
C GLY A 200 -4.50 -12.38 -10.18
N PRO A 201 -5.49 -12.48 -11.09
CA PRO A 201 -6.83 -11.96 -10.84
C PRO A 201 -7.45 -12.58 -9.57
N LEU A 202 -7.97 -11.73 -8.69
CA LEU A 202 -8.54 -12.18 -7.39
C LEU A 202 -9.58 -13.31 -7.57
N ARG A 203 -10.42 -13.21 -8.59
CA ARG A 203 -11.46 -14.23 -8.90
C ARG A 203 -10.89 -15.61 -9.24
N GLU A 204 -9.65 -15.68 -9.74
CA GLU A 204 -8.97 -16.92 -10.13
C GLU A 204 -8.18 -17.53 -8.96
N ILE A 205 -7.67 -16.66 -8.07
CA ILE A 205 -6.95 -17.07 -6.87
C ILE A 205 -7.90 -17.56 -5.79
N ARG A 206 -9.03 -16.87 -5.61
CA ARG A 206 -10.06 -17.24 -4.65
C ARG A 206 -10.84 -18.45 -5.15
N GLY A 207 -10.84 -19.53 -4.36
CA GLY A 207 -11.65 -20.72 -4.65
C GLY A 207 -13.16 -20.43 -4.71
N PRO A 208 -13.95 -21.20 -5.44
CA PRO A 208 -15.39 -21.03 -5.52
C PRO A 208 -16.06 -21.10 -4.13
N GLY A 209 -16.74 -20.02 -3.73
CA GLY A 209 -17.43 -19.96 -2.44
C GLY A 209 -16.54 -19.82 -1.19
N GLN A 210 -15.21 -19.65 -1.37
CA GLN A 210 -14.27 -19.44 -0.28
C GLN A 210 -13.91 -17.95 -0.16
N SER A 211 -13.50 -17.53 1.04
CA SER A 211 -12.85 -16.22 1.23
C SER A 211 -11.37 -16.27 0.78
N LEU A 212 -10.76 -15.11 0.60
CA LEU A 212 -9.32 -15.04 0.34
C LEU A 212 -8.52 -15.58 1.54
N GLU A 213 -9.03 -15.40 2.76
CA GLU A 213 -8.44 -15.93 3.98
C GLU A 213 -8.46 -17.47 4.01
N ASP A 214 -9.61 -18.11 3.71
CA ASP A 214 -9.71 -19.57 3.62
C ASP A 214 -8.75 -20.13 2.58
N THR A 215 -8.65 -19.45 1.44
CA THR A 215 -7.75 -19.82 0.35
C THR A 215 -6.30 -19.73 0.83
N PHE A 216 -5.93 -18.65 1.53
CA PHE A 216 -4.59 -18.49 2.11
C PHE A 216 -4.26 -19.61 3.10
N ILE A 217 -5.16 -19.89 4.05
CA ILE A 217 -4.99 -20.96 5.06
C ILE A 217 -4.73 -22.31 4.37
N SER A 218 -5.49 -22.60 3.31
CA SER A 218 -5.29 -23.84 2.52
C SER A 218 -3.93 -23.90 1.81
N MET A 219 -3.44 -22.77 1.29
CA MET A 219 -2.13 -22.68 0.62
C MET A 219 -0.95 -22.85 1.60
N VAL A 220 -1.09 -22.33 2.81
CA VAL A 220 -0.03 -22.41 3.84
C VAL A 220 -0.05 -23.76 4.56
N GLY A 221 -1.13 -24.52 4.45
CA GLY A 221 -1.28 -25.83 5.11
C GLY A 221 -1.39 -25.71 6.62
N ALA A 222 -1.93 -24.60 7.15
CA ALA A 222 -2.18 -24.45 8.58
C ALA A 222 -3.27 -25.43 9.02
N ALA A 223 -2.89 -26.42 9.85
CA ALA A 223 -3.85 -27.32 10.46
C ALA A 223 -4.71 -26.53 11.48
N PRO A 224 -6.01 -26.80 11.57
CA PRO A 224 -6.84 -26.22 12.63
C PRO A 224 -6.25 -26.58 13.99
N THR A 225 -6.16 -25.59 14.88
CA THR A 225 -5.72 -25.82 16.26
C THR A 225 -6.69 -26.80 16.91
N ASP A 226 -6.18 -27.88 17.48
CA ASP A 226 -7.01 -28.85 18.18
C ASP A 226 -7.65 -28.20 19.43
N PRO A 227 -8.98 -28.01 19.46
CA PRO A 227 -9.64 -27.39 20.59
C PRO A 227 -9.46 -28.18 21.91
N SER A 228 -9.12 -29.47 21.84
CA SER A 228 -8.92 -30.32 23.01
C SER A 228 -7.69 -29.94 23.84
N LEU A 229 -6.73 -29.19 23.24
CA LEU A 229 -5.56 -28.69 23.96
C LEU A 229 -5.88 -27.66 25.03
N LEU A 230 -7.09 -27.10 25.03
CA LEU A 230 -7.57 -26.11 26.00
C LEU A 230 -8.74 -26.66 26.86
N GLY A 231 -8.74 -27.97 27.12
CA GLY A 231 -9.80 -28.65 27.92
C GLY A 231 -10.06 -28.04 29.31
N TRP A 232 -9.08 -27.31 29.85
CA TRP A 232 -9.21 -26.56 31.09
C TRP A 232 -10.11 -25.29 31.00
N LEU A 233 -10.37 -24.78 29.79
CA LEU A 233 -11.29 -23.64 29.59
C LEU A 233 -12.77 -24.04 29.70
N GLY A 234 -13.06 -25.32 29.62
CA GLY A 234 -14.45 -25.86 29.72
C GLY A 234 -14.73 -26.63 31.00
N GLY A 235 -13.81 -26.62 31.97
CA GLY A 235 -14.04 -27.27 33.28
C GLY A 235 -15.01 -26.46 34.12
N ASP A 236 -16.24 -26.99 34.34
CA ASP A 236 -17.11 -26.59 35.43
C ASP A 236 -16.34 -26.84 36.75
N ASP A 237 -16.03 -25.76 37.46
CA ASP A 237 -15.70 -25.85 38.89
C ASP A 237 -16.96 -26.28 39.61
N GLY A 238 -17.05 -27.59 39.91
CA GLY A 238 -18.02 -28.17 40.81
C GLY A 238 -17.70 -27.88 42.28
#